data_b5c5a4896b74446edaebc8d88c19b522
#
_entry.id   b5c5a4896b74446edaebc8d88c19b522
#
_cell.length_a   1.000
_cell.length_b   1.000
_cell.length_c   1.000
_cell.angle_alpha   90.00
_cell.angle_beta   90.00
_cell.angle_gamma   90.00
#
_symmetry.space_group_name_H-M   'P 1'
#
loop_
_entity.id
_entity.type
_entity.pdbx_description
1 polymer ?
#
loop_
_entity_poly.entity_id
_entity_poly.type
_entity_poly.pdbx_seq_one_letter_code
_entity_poly.pdbx_strand_id
1 'polypeptide(L)'
;TEKALGKNKSGITGTKNCDLFFSKKNERGAWQKPEPIEGDVNTEDDEGVISFSPDGTTMYLTKARREPNADTSVEIYTSTRTGAQWSAPQKYEITADTLSAFGHPAVSPDGEFLYFVSDMPGGYGGKDIWRISLTEKEGTLENLGVQINTPGDEMFPYIRSNGDLYFSSDGHPGMGGLDIFKAKMNDSGFWQIENMKAPINSQADDFGITFGEEESGFFSSNRGDGRGYDNIYSFELPSISVWISGTVIDKDDEPVPDAIIRIVGNDGSNQKEFARKDGS
;
A
#
# COMPACT_ATOMS: atom_id res chain seq x y z
N THR A 1 9.21 17.83 1.12
CA THR A 1 10.33 18.74 1.50
C THR A 1 10.23 20.01 0.68
N GLU A 2 10.44 21.22 1.28
CA GLU A 2 10.40 22.54 0.63
C GLU A 2 11.27 22.70 -0.65
N LYS A 3 12.04 21.72 -1.02
CA LYS A 3 12.95 21.71 -2.18
C LYS A 3 12.53 20.80 -3.31
N ALA A 4 11.42 20.14 -3.18
CA ALA A 4 10.82 19.42 -4.29
C ALA A 4 9.88 20.42 -5.01
N LEU A 5 9.74 20.69 -6.24
CA LEU A 5 10.74 20.43 -7.12
C LEU A 5 10.14 20.53 -8.49
N GLY A 6 8.82 20.67 -8.61
CA GLY A 6 8.18 21.05 -9.83
C GLY A 6 8.67 22.43 -10.31
N LYS A 7 8.73 22.63 -11.59
CA LYS A 7 9.12 23.91 -12.16
C LYS A 7 7.99 24.94 -12.06
N ASN A 8 6.75 24.47 -12.05
CA ASN A 8 5.53 25.27 -12.04
C ASN A 8 4.89 25.33 -10.64
N LYS A 9 3.91 26.18 -10.46
CA LYS A 9 3.10 26.24 -9.24
C LYS A 9 1.79 25.49 -9.47
N SER A 10 1.45 24.63 -8.50
CA SER A 10 0.14 23.96 -8.48
C SER A 10 -1.00 24.97 -8.51
N GLY A 11 -1.96 24.74 -9.37
CA GLY A 11 -3.21 25.49 -9.42
C GLY A 11 -4.10 25.26 -8.18
N ILE A 12 -3.81 24.20 -7.40
CA ILE A 12 -4.58 23.79 -6.22
C ILE A 12 -3.99 24.42 -4.96
N THR A 13 -2.70 24.18 -4.71
CA THR A 13 -2.04 24.58 -3.47
C THR A 13 -1.37 25.95 -3.53
N GLY A 14 -1.14 26.49 -4.73
CA GLY A 14 -0.33 27.70 -4.96
C GLY A 14 1.16 27.54 -4.69
N THR A 15 1.58 26.33 -4.28
CA THR A 15 2.97 25.93 -4.07
C THR A 15 3.53 25.33 -5.36
N LYS A 16 4.73 24.76 -5.33
CA LYS A 16 5.26 24.02 -6.49
C LYS A 16 4.47 22.73 -6.66
N ASN A 17 4.27 22.33 -7.93
CA ASN A 17 3.61 21.08 -8.28
C ASN A 17 4.25 19.89 -7.58
N CYS A 18 3.43 18.89 -7.28
CA CYS A 18 3.87 17.59 -6.87
C CYS A 18 4.29 16.81 -8.11
N ASP A 19 5.57 16.44 -8.20
CA ASP A 19 6.13 15.64 -9.29
C ASP A 19 6.58 14.28 -8.74
N LEU A 20 6.68 13.30 -9.61
CA LEU A 20 7.21 11.97 -9.29
C LEU A 20 8.74 11.98 -9.37
N PHE A 21 9.35 11.47 -8.31
CA PHE A 21 10.81 11.36 -8.18
C PHE A 21 11.18 9.93 -7.82
N PHE A 22 12.39 9.53 -8.19
CA PHE A 22 13.00 8.31 -7.71
C PHE A 22 14.31 8.59 -6.98
N SER A 23 14.67 7.71 -6.05
CA SER A 23 15.98 7.69 -5.39
C SER A 23 16.50 6.27 -5.32
N LYS A 24 17.81 6.10 -5.36
CA LYS A 24 18.50 4.80 -5.25
C LYS A 24 19.46 4.84 -4.07
N LYS A 25 19.70 3.69 -3.46
CA LYS A 25 20.81 3.52 -2.51
C LYS A 25 22.11 3.37 -3.29
N ASN A 26 23.17 4.02 -2.80
CA ASN A 26 24.51 3.80 -3.30
C ASN A 26 25.11 2.50 -2.72
N GLU A 27 26.33 2.14 -3.13
CA GLU A 27 27.04 0.94 -2.66
C GLU A 27 27.22 0.87 -1.13
N ARG A 28 27.12 1.98 -0.43
CA ARG A 28 27.20 2.10 1.04
C ARG A 28 25.83 2.07 1.71
N GLY A 29 24.74 1.80 0.97
CA GLY A 29 23.38 1.79 1.48
C GLY A 29 22.76 3.18 1.75
N ALA A 30 23.45 4.26 1.45
CA ALA A 30 22.94 5.62 1.63
C ALA A 30 22.07 6.07 0.44
N TRP A 31 20.93 6.67 0.73
CA TRP A 31 20.05 7.23 -0.29
C TRP A 31 20.73 8.35 -1.06
N GLN A 32 20.64 8.29 -2.38
CA GLN A 32 21.09 9.35 -3.28
C GLN A 32 20.06 10.49 -3.32
N LYS A 33 20.47 11.63 -3.87
CA LYS A 33 19.54 12.74 -4.08
C LYS A 33 18.40 12.28 -5.01
N PRO A 34 17.12 12.54 -4.67
CA PRO A 34 16.01 12.24 -5.57
C PRO A 34 16.15 12.97 -6.91
N GLU A 35 15.85 12.26 -7.98
CA GLU A 35 15.82 12.76 -9.36
C GLU A 35 14.41 12.58 -9.93
N PRO A 36 13.93 13.49 -10.80
CA PRO A 36 12.65 13.31 -11.49
C PRO A 36 12.63 12.00 -12.27
N ILE A 37 11.47 11.35 -12.32
CA ILE A 37 11.29 10.16 -13.19
C ILE A 37 11.52 10.58 -14.65
N GLU A 38 12.24 9.73 -15.40
CA GLU A 38 12.54 9.97 -16.80
C GLU A 38 11.30 9.80 -17.71
N GLY A 39 11.16 10.71 -18.68
CA GLY A 39 10.07 10.72 -19.65
C GLY A 39 9.10 11.88 -19.42
N ASP A 40 7.89 11.74 -19.93
CA ASP A 40 6.88 12.80 -19.97
C ASP A 40 5.77 12.62 -18.91
N VAL A 41 6.03 11.81 -17.86
CA VAL A 41 5.03 11.49 -16.83
C VAL A 41 4.74 12.67 -15.92
N ASN A 42 5.74 13.49 -15.59
CA ASN A 42 5.54 14.72 -14.82
C ASN A 42 5.05 15.84 -15.75
N THR A 43 3.95 16.50 -15.38
CA THR A 43 3.28 17.49 -16.21
C THR A 43 3.20 18.86 -15.52
N GLU A 44 2.28 19.71 -15.95
CA GLU A 44 2.01 21.01 -15.29
C GLU A 44 1.02 20.88 -14.13
N ASP A 45 0.41 19.71 -13.96
CA ASP A 45 -0.51 19.39 -12.86
C ASP A 45 0.21 18.76 -11.68
N ASP A 46 -0.51 18.29 -10.67
CA ASP A 46 0.02 17.59 -9.52
C ASP A 46 -0.05 16.08 -9.75
N GLU A 47 1.08 15.39 -9.83
CA GLU A 47 1.19 13.94 -9.89
C GLU A 47 1.53 13.38 -8.50
N GLY A 48 0.84 12.32 -8.10
CA GLY A 48 1.08 11.66 -6.81
C GLY A 48 0.54 10.24 -6.80
N VAL A 49 0.75 9.58 -5.70
CA VAL A 49 0.38 8.19 -5.38
C VAL A 49 0.36 7.28 -6.62
N ILE A 50 1.36 6.45 -6.73
CA ILE A 50 1.56 5.57 -7.88
C ILE A 50 1.47 4.11 -7.50
N SER A 51 1.10 3.29 -8.47
CA SER A 51 1.20 1.83 -8.41
C SER A 51 1.63 1.29 -9.78
N PHE A 52 2.31 0.15 -9.79
CA PHE A 52 2.80 -0.47 -11.01
C PHE A 52 2.04 -1.76 -11.31
N SER A 53 1.86 -2.07 -12.60
CA SER A 53 1.52 -3.42 -13.02
C SER A 53 2.60 -4.42 -12.56
N PRO A 54 2.28 -5.71 -12.34
CA PRO A 54 3.24 -6.70 -11.87
C PRO A 54 4.50 -6.85 -12.75
N ASP A 55 4.37 -6.59 -14.04
CA ASP A 55 5.50 -6.62 -15.00
C ASP A 55 6.30 -5.30 -15.03
N GLY A 56 5.87 -4.29 -14.28
CA GLY A 56 6.51 -2.98 -14.18
C GLY A 56 6.45 -2.14 -15.46
N THR A 57 5.60 -2.49 -16.43
CA THR A 57 5.49 -1.79 -17.72
C THR A 57 4.45 -0.68 -17.72
N THR A 58 3.45 -0.76 -16.85
CA THR A 58 2.40 0.24 -16.69
C THR A 58 2.42 0.84 -15.30
N MET A 59 2.38 2.14 -15.22
CA MET A 59 2.18 2.91 -13.98
C MET A 59 0.77 3.44 -13.97
N TYR A 60 0.07 3.25 -12.85
CA TYR A 60 -1.17 3.94 -12.51
C TYR A 60 -0.81 5.05 -11.54
N LEU A 61 -1.34 6.25 -11.76
CA LEU A 61 -1.01 7.41 -10.93
C LEU A 61 -2.24 8.28 -10.69
N THR A 62 -2.28 8.90 -9.52
CA THR A 62 -3.24 9.97 -9.24
C THR A 62 -2.73 11.25 -9.89
N LYS A 63 -3.59 11.93 -10.61
CA LYS A 63 -3.32 13.25 -11.15
C LYS A 63 -4.40 14.22 -10.73
N ALA A 64 -3.99 15.32 -10.13
CA ALA A 64 -4.90 16.36 -9.67
C ALA A 64 -4.62 17.66 -10.42
N ARG A 65 -5.63 18.19 -11.07
CA ARG A 65 -5.56 19.44 -11.83
C ARG A 65 -6.74 20.35 -11.53
N ARG A 66 -6.51 21.62 -11.65
CA ARG A 66 -7.55 22.63 -11.58
C ARG A 66 -7.97 23.03 -12.97
N GLU A 67 -9.20 22.73 -13.30
CA GLU A 67 -9.80 23.20 -14.54
C GLU A 67 -10.11 24.70 -14.45
N PRO A 68 -9.89 25.48 -15.53
CA PRO A 68 -10.35 26.86 -15.58
C PRO A 68 -11.87 26.95 -15.42
N ASN A 69 -12.33 27.64 -14.39
CA ASN A 69 -13.76 27.81 -14.05
C ASN A 69 -14.51 26.55 -13.60
N ALA A 70 -13.79 25.52 -13.16
CA ALA A 70 -14.35 24.31 -12.57
C ALA A 70 -13.64 23.95 -11.27
N ASP A 71 -14.18 23.00 -10.54
CA ASP A 71 -13.56 22.43 -9.36
C ASP A 71 -12.32 21.62 -9.74
N THR A 72 -11.50 21.33 -8.73
CA THR A 72 -10.31 20.46 -8.89
C THR A 72 -10.74 19.07 -9.34
N SER A 73 -10.19 18.62 -10.47
CA SER A 73 -10.36 17.25 -10.94
C SER A 73 -9.24 16.38 -10.37
N VAL A 74 -9.60 15.30 -9.70
CA VAL A 74 -8.67 14.26 -9.21
C VAL A 74 -9.03 12.96 -9.89
N GLU A 75 -8.12 12.43 -10.69
CA GLU A 75 -8.40 11.27 -11.50
C GLU A 75 -7.19 10.33 -11.62
N ILE A 76 -7.45 9.07 -11.98
CA ILE A 76 -6.41 8.08 -12.24
C ILE A 76 -6.00 8.15 -13.71
N TYR A 77 -4.70 8.16 -13.92
CA TYR A 77 -4.05 8.11 -15.22
C TYR A 77 -3.14 6.87 -15.31
N THR A 78 -2.83 6.49 -16.53
CA THR A 78 -1.81 5.48 -16.80
C THR A 78 -0.68 6.06 -17.63
N SER A 79 0.54 5.57 -17.38
CA SER A 79 1.72 5.82 -18.20
C SER A 79 2.41 4.49 -18.50
N THR A 80 2.91 4.33 -19.69
CA THR A 80 3.60 3.11 -20.11
C THR A 80 5.10 3.34 -20.24
N ARG A 81 5.87 2.29 -19.95
CA ARG A 81 7.32 2.35 -19.95
C ARG A 81 7.91 1.79 -21.23
N THR A 82 8.83 2.55 -21.82
CA THR A 82 9.67 2.09 -22.94
C THR A 82 11.13 2.33 -22.58
N GLY A 83 11.86 1.26 -22.31
CA GLY A 83 13.20 1.36 -21.72
C GLY A 83 13.20 1.99 -20.34
N ALA A 84 13.87 3.14 -20.20
CA ALA A 84 13.89 3.90 -18.94
C ALA A 84 12.83 5.00 -18.88
N GLN A 85 12.18 5.33 -20.00
CA GLN A 85 11.29 6.48 -20.11
C GLN A 85 9.82 6.10 -19.96
N TRP A 86 9.07 6.97 -19.29
CA TRP A 86 7.63 6.87 -19.12
C TRP A 86 6.91 7.83 -20.07
N SER A 87 5.84 7.34 -20.70
CA SER A 87 5.01 8.14 -21.62
C SER A 87 4.27 9.26 -20.88
N ALA A 88 3.77 10.23 -21.64
CA ALA A 88 2.79 11.19 -21.11
C ALA A 88 1.57 10.44 -20.55
N PRO A 89 1.02 10.86 -19.39
CA PRO A 89 -0.11 10.20 -18.77
C PRO A 89 -1.36 10.24 -19.62
N GLN A 90 -2.09 9.12 -19.69
CA GLN A 90 -3.39 9.02 -20.35
C GLN A 90 -4.45 8.73 -19.29
N LYS A 91 -5.60 9.43 -19.35
CA LYS A 91 -6.71 9.20 -18.39
C LYS A 91 -7.16 7.75 -18.46
N TYR A 92 -7.32 7.12 -17.29
CA TYR A 92 -7.88 5.80 -17.13
C TYR A 92 -9.37 5.91 -16.77
N GLU A 93 -10.24 5.53 -17.69
CA GLU A 93 -11.68 5.64 -17.50
C GLU A 93 -12.20 4.47 -16.65
N ILE A 94 -12.58 4.75 -15.40
CA ILE A 94 -13.15 3.77 -14.47
C ILE A 94 -14.67 3.69 -14.67
N THR A 95 -15.32 4.86 -14.75
CA THR A 95 -16.77 5.00 -14.93
C THR A 95 -17.07 6.20 -15.84
N ALA A 96 -18.34 6.37 -16.21
CA ALA A 96 -18.81 7.57 -16.89
C ALA A 96 -19.07 8.76 -15.93
N ASP A 97 -18.88 8.57 -14.63
CA ASP A 97 -19.00 9.64 -13.63
C ASP A 97 -17.85 10.63 -13.79
N THR A 98 -18.17 11.89 -13.94
CA THR A 98 -17.22 12.99 -14.11
C THR A 98 -17.22 13.96 -12.92
N LEU A 99 -18.02 13.69 -11.89
CA LEU A 99 -18.18 14.57 -10.73
C LEU A 99 -17.38 14.08 -9.53
N SER A 100 -17.17 12.78 -9.43
CA SER A 100 -16.44 12.17 -8.33
C SER A 100 -14.92 12.21 -8.53
N ALA A 101 -14.19 12.19 -7.42
CA ALA A 101 -12.75 12.08 -7.42
C ALA A 101 -12.33 10.60 -7.46
N PHE A 102 -11.26 10.30 -8.22
CA PHE A 102 -10.66 8.98 -8.33
C PHE A 102 -9.15 9.08 -8.09
N GLY A 103 -8.64 8.39 -7.09
CA GLY A 103 -7.21 8.49 -6.76
C GLY A 103 -6.66 7.30 -6.02
N HIS A 104 -5.43 7.41 -5.57
CA HIS A 104 -4.70 6.41 -4.78
C HIS A 104 -4.76 4.99 -5.38
N PRO A 105 -4.34 4.81 -6.64
CA PRO A 105 -4.37 3.51 -7.29
C PRO A 105 -3.43 2.51 -6.60
N ALA A 106 -3.87 1.25 -6.49
CA ALA A 106 -3.06 0.14 -6.03
C ALA A 106 -3.40 -1.12 -6.83
N VAL A 107 -2.48 -1.56 -7.67
CA VAL A 107 -2.65 -2.79 -8.46
C VAL A 107 -2.38 -3.99 -7.56
N SER A 108 -3.22 -5.02 -7.64
CA SER A 108 -2.97 -6.27 -6.93
C SER A 108 -1.73 -6.99 -7.50
N PRO A 109 -0.98 -7.73 -6.68
CA PRO A 109 0.25 -8.40 -7.12
C PRO A 109 0.07 -9.42 -8.25
N ASP A 110 -1.13 -9.98 -8.40
CA ASP A 110 -1.52 -10.87 -9.52
C ASP A 110 -1.92 -10.10 -10.79
N GLY A 111 -2.13 -8.77 -10.69
CA GLY A 111 -2.58 -7.94 -11.79
C GLY A 111 -4.06 -8.06 -12.13
N GLU A 112 -4.87 -8.73 -11.29
CA GLU A 112 -6.28 -8.94 -11.56
C GLU A 112 -7.15 -7.75 -11.20
N PHE A 113 -6.76 -6.96 -10.19
CA PHE A 113 -7.55 -5.85 -9.68
C PHE A 113 -6.74 -4.56 -9.58
N LEU A 114 -7.43 -3.44 -9.86
CA LEU A 114 -7.03 -2.10 -9.46
C LEU A 114 -7.90 -1.68 -8.28
N TYR A 115 -7.28 -1.50 -7.12
CA TYR A 115 -7.89 -0.84 -5.97
C TYR A 115 -7.68 0.66 -6.11
N PHE A 116 -8.65 1.43 -5.69
CA PHE A 116 -8.57 2.89 -5.75
C PHE A 116 -9.51 3.53 -4.71
N VAL A 117 -9.39 4.82 -4.56
CA VAL A 117 -10.19 5.63 -3.64
C VAL A 117 -11.11 6.54 -4.43
N SER A 118 -12.37 6.64 -4.00
CA SER A 118 -13.36 7.52 -4.61
C SER A 118 -14.46 7.94 -3.63
N ASP A 119 -14.96 9.14 -3.81
CA ASP A 119 -16.15 9.67 -3.15
C ASP A 119 -17.43 9.48 -3.99
N MET A 120 -17.40 8.58 -4.98
CA MET A 120 -18.54 8.33 -5.88
C MET A 120 -19.76 7.80 -5.14
N PRO A 121 -20.98 8.08 -5.64
CA PRO A 121 -22.23 7.62 -5.05
C PRO A 121 -22.27 6.10 -4.83
N GLY A 122 -22.81 5.68 -3.70
CA GLY A 122 -22.92 4.26 -3.33
C GLY A 122 -21.86 3.82 -2.32
N GLY A 123 -21.00 4.74 -1.85
CA GLY A 123 -20.07 4.54 -0.75
C GLY A 123 -20.73 4.62 0.63
N TYR A 124 -19.91 4.50 1.68
CA TYR A 124 -20.32 4.49 3.08
C TYR A 124 -19.98 5.79 3.82
N GLY A 125 -19.05 6.56 3.30
CA GLY A 125 -18.58 7.76 3.97
C GLY A 125 -18.12 8.88 3.05
N GLY A 126 -16.99 9.46 3.40
CA GLY A 126 -16.32 10.48 2.60
C GLY A 126 -15.67 9.84 1.37
N LYS A 127 -14.46 9.35 1.55
CA LYS A 127 -13.75 8.59 0.52
C LYS A 127 -13.66 7.12 0.90
N ASP A 128 -14.11 6.27 0.01
CA ASP A 128 -14.14 4.83 0.17
C ASP A 128 -13.09 4.14 -0.69
N ILE A 129 -12.66 2.95 -0.29
CA ILE A 129 -11.86 2.07 -1.13
C ILE A 129 -12.77 1.19 -1.97
N TRP A 130 -12.50 1.22 -3.26
CA TRP A 130 -13.16 0.44 -4.31
C TRP A 130 -12.14 -0.42 -5.03
N ARG A 131 -12.62 -1.39 -5.81
CA ARG A 131 -11.79 -2.12 -6.77
C ARG A 131 -12.50 -2.34 -8.08
N ILE A 132 -11.75 -2.49 -9.15
CA ILE A 132 -12.24 -2.85 -10.48
C ILE A 132 -11.35 -3.96 -11.05
N SER A 133 -11.94 -4.93 -11.75
CA SER A 133 -11.17 -5.96 -12.46
C SER A 133 -10.41 -5.35 -13.63
N LEU A 134 -9.13 -5.71 -13.77
CA LEU A 134 -8.25 -5.34 -14.89
C LEU A 134 -8.27 -6.39 -16.00
N THR A 135 -8.82 -7.56 -15.75
CA THR A 135 -8.80 -8.71 -16.68
C THR A 135 -10.15 -8.95 -17.37
N GLU A 136 -11.25 -8.49 -16.79
CA GLU A 136 -12.57 -8.61 -17.37
C GLU A 136 -12.88 -7.44 -18.33
N LYS A 137 -13.53 -7.75 -19.48
CA LYS A 137 -13.84 -6.74 -20.52
C LYS A 137 -14.78 -5.62 -20.04
N GLU A 138 -15.69 -5.95 -19.13
CA GLU A 138 -16.54 -5.02 -18.39
C GLU A 138 -16.20 -5.22 -16.92
N GLY A 139 -15.15 -4.54 -16.49
CA GLY A 139 -14.61 -4.68 -15.14
C GLY A 139 -15.70 -4.51 -14.09
N THR A 140 -15.83 -5.51 -13.21
CA THR A 140 -16.78 -5.42 -12.10
C THR A 140 -16.26 -4.39 -11.10
N LEU A 141 -16.98 -3.27 -11.02
CA LEU A 141 -16.71 -2.21 -10.04
C LEU A 141 -17.35 -2.59 -8.70
N GLU A 142 -16.56 -2.65 -7.65
CA GLU A 142 -16.99 -3.11 -6.33
C GLU A 142 -16.49 -2.18 -5.22
N ASN A 143 -17.39 -1.75 -4.32
CA ASN A 143 -17.04 -1.15 -3.06
C ASN A 143 -16.61 -2.25 -2.07
N LEU A 144 -15.52 -2.05 -1.31
CA LEU A 144 -15.04 -3.09 -0.39
C LEU A 144 -15.93 -3.32 0.85
N GLY A 145 -17.01 -2.55 0.97
CA GLY A 145 -18.06 -2.74 1.98
C GLY A 145 -17.71 -2.20 3.36
N VAL A 146 -18.69 -2.28 4.25
CA VAL A 146 -18.70 -1.67 5.61
C VAL A 146 -17.62 -2.21 6.56
N GLN A 147 -16.93 -3.27 6.22
CA GLN A 147 -15.84 -3.77 7.04
C GLN A 147 -14.57 -2.96 6.83
N ILE A 148 -14.34 -2.51 5.59
CA ILE A 148 -13.20 -1.66 5.21
C ILE A 148 -13.60 -0.19 5.29
N ASN A 149 -14.74 0.17 4.66
CA ASN A 149 -15.18 1.55 4.51
C ASN A 149 -16.08 1.98 5.67
N THR A 150 -15.86 3.18 6.16
CA THR A 150 -16.53 3.78 7.31
C THR A 150 -17.22 5.09 6.90
N PRO A 151 -17.92 5.79 7.80
CA PRO A 151 -18.38 7.15 7.51
C PRO A 151 -17.25 8.19 7.35
N GLY A 152 -16.01 7.86 7.67
CA GLY A 152 -14.83 8.69 7.45
C GLY A 152 -14.24 8.57 6.07
N ASP A 153 -12.95 8.80 5.97
CA ASP A 153 -12.14 8.66 4.76
C ASP A 153 -11.26 7.41 4.87
N GLU A 154 -11.33 6.50 3.88
CA GLU A 154 -10.40 5.40 3.69
C GLU A 154 -9.53 5.66 2.48
N MET A 155 -8.21 5.69 2.67
CA MET A 155 -7.25 6.17 1.67
C MET A 155 -6.01 5.30 1.58
N PHE A 156 -5.21 5.46 0.53
CA PHE A 156 -3.90 4.84 0.33
C PHE A 156 -3.92 3.31 0.45
N PRO A 157 -4.78 2.61 -0.32
CA PRO A 157 -4.76 1.15 -0.32
C PRO A 157 -3.42 0.62 -0.83
N TYR A 158 -2.97 -0.51 -0.25
CA TYR A 158 -1.81 -1.26 -0.67
C TYR A 158 -2.04 -2.75 -0.44
N ILE A 159 -1.87 -3.58 -1.46
CA ILE A 159 -2.11 -5.03 -1.40
C ILE A 159 -0.77 -5.76 -1.43
N ARG A 160 -0.55 -6.66 -0.47
CA ARG A 160 0.61 -7.56 -0.45
C ARG A 160 0.33 -8.85 -1.22
N SER A 161 1.41 -9.54 -1.60
CA SER A 161 1.33 -10.83 -2.32
C SER A 161 0.61 -11.95 -1.55
N ASN A 162 0.52 -11.83 -0.23
CA ASN A 162 -0.25 -12.75 0.62
C ASN A 162 -1.76 -12.39 0.72
N GLY A 163 -2.22 -11.37 0.00
CA GLY A 163 -3.59 -10.89 -0.01
C GLY A 163 -3.97 -9.93 1.13
N ASP A 164 -3.04 -9.59 2.02
CA ASP A 164 -3.31 -8.59 3.06
C ASP A 164 -3.44 -7.20 2.44
N LEU A 165 -4.55 -6.51 2.75
CA LEU A 165 -4.79 -5.12 2.39
C LEU A 165 -4.31 -4.21 3.51
N TYR A 166 -3.51 -3.21 3.17
CA TYR A 166 -3.18 -2.09 4.04
C TYR A 166 -3.85 -0.83 3.53
N PHE A 167 -4.32 0.02 4.43
CA PHE A 167 -4.96 1.29 4.09
C PHE A 167 -4.86 2.26 5.26
N SER A 168 -5.18 3.53 5.02
CA SER A 168 -5.22 4.56 6.06
C SER A 168 -6.64 5.05 6.22
N SER A 169 -7.09 5.25 7.45
CA SER A 169 -8.44 5.70 7.76
C SER A 169 -8.47 6.65 8.95
N ASP A 170 -9.38 7.62 8.90
CA ASP A 170 -9.75 8.47 10.05
C ASP A 170 -11.11 8.05 10.67
N GLY A 171 -11.80 7.09 10.06
CA GLY A 171 -13.09 6.59 10.54
C GLY A 171 -13.01 5.35 11.43
N HIS A 172 -11.98 4.51 11.29
CA HIS A 172 -11.71 3.40 12.19
C HIS A 172 -11.10 3.89 13.52
N PRO A 173 -11.32 3.17 14.64
CA PRO A 173 -10.71 3.54 15.92
C PRO A 173 -9.19 3.60 15.85
N GLY A 174 -8.63 4.79 15.95
CA GLY A 174 -7.24 5.10 15.73
C GLY A 174 -6.56 5.81 16.89
N MET A 175 -5.37 6.35 16.63
CA MET A 175 -4.51 7.07 17.59
C MET A 175 -4.39 8.55 17.23
N GLY A 176 -4.59 8.91 15.97
CA GLY A 176 -4.40 10.24 15.42
C GLY A 176 -5.49 10.68 14.45
N GLY A 177 -5.09 11.32 13.38
CA GLY A 177 -5.95 11.61 12.24
C GLY A 177 -6.07 10.37 11.35
N LEU A 178 -5.35 10.33 10.23
CA LEU A 178 -5.22 9.09 9.47
C LEU A 178 -4.31 8.11 10.21
N ASP A 179 -4.81 6.91 10.44
CA ASP A 179 -4.05 5.79 10.97
C ASP A 179 -3.97 4.66 9.95
N ILE A 180 -2.88 3.90 9.95
CA ILE A 180 -2.65 2.75 9.07
C ILE A 180 -3.27 1.51 9.68
N PHE A 181 -4.07 0.81 8.90
CA PHE A 181 -4.71 -0.46 9.24
C PHE A 181 -4.26 -1.57 8.30
N LYS A 182 -4.27 -2.78 8.84
CA LYS A 182 -4.10 -4.02 8.10
C LYS A 182 -5.43 -4.75 8.09
N ALA A 183 -5.88 -5.20 6.93
CA ALA A 183 -7.05 -6.05 6.77
C ALA A 183 -6.65 -7.39 6.14
N LYS A 184 -7.03 -8.48 6.78
CA LYS A 184 -6.84 -9.85 6.29
C LYS A 184 -8.20 -10.50 6.06
N MET A 185 -8.41 -11.06 4.87
CA MET A 185 -9.62 -11.82 4.59
C MET A 185 -9.51 -13.21 5.20
N ASN A 186 -10.52 -13.61 5.98
CA ASN A 186 -10.62 -14.97 6.53
C ASN A 186 -11.26 -15.93 5.53
N ASP A 187 -11.26 -17.23 5.84
CA ASP A 187 -11.80 -18.29 4.98
C ASP A 187 -13.32 -18.16 4.70
N SER A 188 -14.03 -17.35 5.49
CA SER A 188 -15.46 -17.05 5.32
C SER A 188 -15.73 -15.80 4.48
N GLY A 189 -14.69 -15.16 3.93
CA GLY A 189 -14.79 -13.95 3.12
C GLY A 189 -15.01 -12.67 3.93
N PHE A 190 -14.73 -12.66 5.23
CA PHE A 190 -14.82 -11.47 6.08
C PHE A 190 -13.45 -10.86 6.32
N TRP A 191 -13.35 -9.52 6.20
CA TRP A 191 -12.17 -8.79 6.57
C TRP A 191 -12.01 -8.70 8.09
N GLN A 192 -10.84 -9.09 8.56
CA GLN A 192 -10.38 -8.85 9.94
C GLN A 192 -9.42 -7.66 9.91
N ILE A 193 -9.79 -6.58 10.62
CA ILE A 193 -9.07 -5.31 10.57
C ILE A 193 -8.28 -5.12 11.86
N GLU A 194 -7.02 -4.79 11.73
CA GLU A 194 -6.09 -4.52 12.81
C GLU A 194 -5.43 -3.15 12.62
N ASN A 195 -5.49 -2.30 13.66
CA ASN A 195 -4.71 -1.06 13.71
C ASN A 195 -3.24 -1.42 13.89
N MET A 196 -2.35 -0.86 13.04
CA MET A 196 -0.90 -1.14 13.11
C MET A 196 -0.23 -0.63 14.38
N LYS A 197 -0.90 0.22 15.15
CA LYS A 197 -0.46 0.76 16.45
C LYS A 197 0.91 1.45 16.40
N ALA A 198 1.35 1.94 17.56
CA ALA A 198 2.70 2.47 17.68
C ALA A 198 3.74 1.33 17.53
N PRO A 199 4.87 1.61 16.85
CA PRO A 199 5.36 2.92 16.39
C PRO A 199 4.93 3.31 14.96
N ILE A 200 4.15 2.49 14.25
CA ILE A 200 3.67 2.81 12.91
C ILE A 200 2.69 3.97 12.99
N ASN A 201 1.64 3.85 13.79
CA ASN A 201 0.67 4.91 14.03
C ASN A 201 1.08 5.80 15.20
N SER A 202 0.66 7.08 15.16
CA SER A 202 0.95 8.12 16.13
C SER A 202 -0.28 9.01 16.38
N GLN A 203 -0.08 10.16 17.03
CA GLN A 203 -1.13 11.18 17.18
C GLN A 203 -1.31 12.09 15.95
N ALA A 204 -0.49 11.89 14.93
CA ALA A 204 -0.49 12.64 13.67
C ALA A 204 -1.23 11.87 12.59
N ASP A 205 -1.15 12.32 11.33
CA ASP A 205 -1.56 11.54 10.18
C ASP A 205 -0.45 10.58 9.80
N ASP A 206 -0.79 9.29 9.67
CA ASP A 206 0.09 8.21 9.28
C ASP A 206 -0.53 7.47 8.09
N PHE A 207 0.14 7.44 6.94
CA PHE A 207 -0.48 6.99 5.70
C PHE A 207 0.49 6.47 4.65
N GLY A 208 -0.08 5.81 3.63
CA GLY A 208 0.65 5.42 2.42
C GLY A 208 1.75 4.41 2.69
N ILE A 209 1.48 3.38 3.51
CA ILE A 209 2.43 2.31 3.78
C ILE A 209 2.71 1.49 2.52
N THR A 210 3.98 1.16 2.31
CA THR A 210 4.44 0.27 1.26
C THR A 210 5.48 -0.68 1.82
N PHE A 211 5.49 -1.91 1.32
CA PHE A 211 6.50 -2.90 1.69
C PHE A 211 7.50 -3.10 0.56
N GLY A 212 8.76 -3.26 0.92
CA GLY A 212 9.82 -3.70 0.04
C GLY A 212 10.02 -5.22 0.14
N GLU A 213 11.27 -5.61 0.05
CA GLU A 213 11.66 -6.99 0.36
C GLU A 213 11.54 -7.23 1.86
N GLU A 214 11.15 -8.44 2.25
CA GLU A 214 10.96 -8.84 3.65
C GLU A 214 9.84 -8.05 4.37
N GLU A 215 9.91 -7.96 5.69
CA GLU A 215 8.97 -7.24 6.55
C GLU A 215 9.43 -5.79 6.82
N SER A 216 9.94 -5.12 5.80
CA SER A 216 10.39 -3.72 5.88
C SER A 216 9.74 -2.87 4.81
N GLY A 217 9.71 -1.56 5.03
CA GLY A 217 9.09 -0.66 4.07
C GLY A 217 9.14 0.81 4.47
N PHE A 218 8.20 1.56 3.91
CA PHE A 218 8.08 2.99 4.12
C PHE A 218 6.62 3.38 4.34
N PHE A 219 6.41 4.47 5.04
CA PHE A 219 5.13 5.16 5.16
C PHE A 219 5.35 6.67 5.30
N SER A 220 4.31 7.44 5.07
CA SER A 220 4.32 8.89 5.24
C SER A 220 3.70 9.29 6.58
N SER A 221 4.22 10.35 7.19
CA SER A 221 3.64 10.90 8.41
C SER A 221 4.02 12.37 8.59
N ASN A 222 3.11 13.17 9.15
CA ASN A 222 3.37 14.55 9.56
C ASN A 222 3.78 14.68 11.02
N ARG A 223 4.11 13.55 11.68
CA ARG A 223 4.63 13.53 13.06
C ARG A 223 5.95 14.28 13.20
N GLY A 224 6.16 14.95 14.28
CA GLY A 224 7.48 15.25 14.85
C GLY A 224 8.19 16.53 14.43
N ASP A 225 7.73 17.33 13.44
CA ASP A 225 8.46 18.56 13.07
C ASP A 225 7.72 19.88 13.44
N GLY A 226 6.49 19.78 13.93
CA GLY A 226 5.69 20.94 14.34
C GLY A 226 5.30 21.89 13.20
N ARG A 227 5.70 21.62 11.98
CA ARG A 227 5.43 22.43 10.77
C ARG A 227 4.33 21.85 9.89
N GLY A 228 3.88 20.60 10.20
CA GLY A 228 2.83 19.92 9.46
C GLY A 228 3.23 19.42 8.07
N TYR A 229 4.53 19.23 7.83
CA TYR A 229 5.00 18.62 6.58
C TYR A 229 5.03 17.10 6.70
N ASP A 230 4.61 16.43 5.63
CA ASP A 230 4.74 14.99 5.51
C ASP A 230 6.21 14.59 5.29
N ASN A 231 6.65 13.60 6.05
CA ASN A 231 7.96 13.00 5.92
C ASN A 231 7.81 11.51 5.62
N ILE A 232 8.79 10.93 4.94
CA ILE A 232 8.85 9.50 4.69
C ILE A 232 9.64 8.84 5.81
N TYR A 233 9.02 7.87 6.46
CA TYR A 233 9.62 7.04 7.51
C TYR A 233 9.87 5.63 6.97
N SER A 234 10.99 5.04 7.35
CA SER A 234 11.23 3.61 7.11
C SER A 234 10.83 2.82 8.35
N PHE A 235 10.37 1.61 8.15
CA PHE A 235 10.08 0.67 9.21
C PHE A 235 10.65 -0.72 8.89
N GLU A 236 10.83 -1.51 9.92
CA GLU A 236 11.15 -2.92 9.88
C GLU A 236 10.29 -3.61 10.95
N LEU A 237 9.46 -4.55 10.53
CA LEU A 237 8.67 -5.36 11.45
C LEU A 237 9.57 -6.49 11.96
N PRO A 238 9.66 -6.68 13.29
CA PRO A 238 10.52 -7.73 13.84
C PRO A 238 10.02 -9.10 13.42
N SER A 239 10.90 -9.92 12.88
CA SER A 239 10.60 -11.33 12.64
C SER A 239 10.50 -12.05 13.99
N ILE A 240 9.35 -12.64 14.26
CA ILE A 240 9.16 -13.45 15.46
C ILE A 240 9.65 -14.85 15.14
N SER A 241 10.83 -15.22 15.66
CA SER A 241 11.33 -16.58 15.61
C SER A 241 10.90 -17.32 16.89
N VAL A 242 10.13 -18.37 16.74
CA VAL A 242 9.73 -19.25 17.84
C VAL A 242 10.56 -20.52 17.76
N TRP A 243 11.26 -20.84 18.83
CA TRP A 243 12.03 -22.06 18.95
C TRP A 243 11.24 -23.06 19.78
N ILE A 244 11.06 -24.27 19.26
CA ILE A 244 10.49 -25.40 19.98
C ILE A 244 11.61 -26.42 20.12
N SER A 245 11.89 -26.86 21.35
CA SER A 245 12.85 -27.93 21.63
C SER A 245 12.19 -28.96 22.54
N GLY A 246 12.57 -30.21 22.39
CA GLY A 246 12.05 -31.30 23.18
C GLY A 246 12.74 -32.59 22.82
N THR A 247 12.38 -33.68 23.51
CA THR A 247 12.89 -35.05 23.27
C THR A 247 11.72 -35.95 22.98
N VAL A 248 11.79 -36.74 21.92
CA VAL A 248 10.80 -37.78 21.62
C VAL A 248 11.23 -39.04 22.40
N ILE A 249 10.35 -39.47 23.30
CA ILE A 249 10.54 -40.66 24.12
C ILE A 249 9.39 -41.65 23.89
N ASP A 250 9.64 -42.92 24.13
CA ASP A 250 8.60 -43.93 24.13
C ASP A 250 7.89 -44.03 25.49
N LYS A 251 7.04 -45.03 25.65
CA LYS A 251 6.27 -45.30 26.91
C LYS A 251 7.14 -45.73 28.09
N ASP A 252 8.39 -46.11 27.86
CA ASP A 252 9.35 -46.59 28.88
C ASP A 252 10.43 -45.51 29.16
N ASP A 253 10.18 -44.26 28.71
CA ASP A 253 11.05 -43.07 28.81
C ASP A 253 12.38 -43.20 28.03
N GLU A 254 12.46 -44.11 27.05
CA GLU A 254 13.63 -44.25 26.20
C GLU A 254 13.56 -43.35 24.96
N PRO A 255 14.66 -42.71 24.53
CA PRO A 255 14.69 -41.89 23.33
C PRO A 255 14.32 -42.67 22.07
N VAL A 256 13.51 -42.06 21.21
CA VAL A 256 13.10 -42.65 19.93
C VAL A 256 13.87 -41.97 18.79
N PRO A 257 14.99 -42.56 18.31
CA PRO A 257 15.75 -42.05 17.20
C PRO A 257 14.92 -42.05 15.89
N ASP A 258 15.22 -41.08 15.00
CA ASP A 258 14.61 -40.97 13.68
C ASP A 258 13.06 -40.81 13.69
N ALA A 259 12.46 -40.52 14.87
CA ALA A 259 11.06 -40.20 14.96
C ALA A 259 10.73 -38.97 14.08
N ILE A 260 9.61 -39.05 13.37
CA ILE A 260 9.15 -37.93 12.53
C ILE A 260 8.35 -36.96 13.38
N ILE A 261 8.85 -35.74 13.49
CA ILE A 261 8.18 -34.63 14.18
C ILE A 261 7.54 -33.75 13.09
N ARG A 262 6.26 -33.54 13.19
CA ARG A 262 5.52 -32.62 12.30
C ARG A 262 5.03 -31.43 13.11
N ILE A 263 5.51 -30.26 12.75
CA ILE A 263 5.06 -28.98 13.33
C ILE A 263 4.10 -28.34 12.35
N VAL A 264 2.89 -28.05 12.83
CA VAL A 264 1.86 -27.39 12.03
C VAL A 264 1.51 -26.07 12.73
N GLY A 265 1.79 -24.94 12.06
CA GLY A 265 1.38 -23.62 12.51
C GLY A 265 -0.11 -23.38 12.29
N ASN A 266 -0.70 -22.53 13.09
CA ASN A 266 -2.09 -22.07 12.91
C ASN A 266 -2.23 -21.11 11.70
N ASP A 267 -1.13 -20.69 11.12
CA ASP A 267 -1.01 -19.93 9.88
C ASP A 267 -0.95 -20.82 8.62
N GLY A 268 -1.05 -22.15 8.80
CA GLY A 268 -0.94 -23.15 7.74
C GLY A 268 0.49 -23.59 7.42
N SER A 269 1.51 -23.02 8.09
CA SER A 269 2.89 -23.46 7.94
C SER A 269 3.04 -24.93 8.38
N ASN A 270 3.93 -25.67 7.70
CA ASN A 270 4.11 -27.09 7.94
C ASN A 270 5.59 -27.44 7.80
N GLN A 271 6.21 -27.82 8.90
CA GLN A 271 7.61 -28.20 8.95
C GLN A 271 7.73 -29.66 9.43
N LYS A 272 8.68 -30.40 8.87
CA LYS A 272 8.97 -31.80 9.21
C LYS A 272 10.43 -31.90 9.61
N GLU A 273 10.66 -32.46 10.79
CA GLU A 273 11.97 -32.74 11.36
C GLU A 273 12.10 -34.19 11.79
N PHE A 274 13.33 -34.64 11.98
CA PHE A 274 13.63 -36.00 12.47
C PHE A 274 14.37 -35.90 13.79
N ALA A 275 13.94 -36.69 14.78
CA ALA A 275 14.64 -36.79 16.06
C ALA A 275 16.04 -37.34 15.85
N ARG A 276 16.99 -36.81 16.57
CA ARG A 276 18.37 -37.30 16.61
C ARG A 276 18.46 -38.62 17.42
N LYS A 277 19.69 -39.21 17.51
CA LYS A 277 19.91 -40.46 18.22
C LYS A 277 19.57 -40.43 19.72
N ASP A 278 19.60 -39.24 20.32
CA ASP A 278 19.19 -38.98 21.70
C ASP A 278 17.72 -38.56 21.83
N GLY A 279 16.94 -38.68 20.77
CA GLY A 279 15.55 -38.29 20.71
C GLY A 279 15.28 -36.77 20.54
N SER A 280 16.35 -35.93 20.59
CA SER A 280 16.23 -34.45 20.50
C SER A 280 16.00 -33.95 19.10
#